data_ec35d7df3fc3959644d56c4bf0a03fa1
#
_entry.id   ec35d7df3fc3959644d56c4bf0a03fa1
#
_cell.length_a   1.000
_cell.length_b   1.000
_cell.length_c   1.000
_cell.angle_alpha   90.00
_cell.angle_beta   90.00
_cell.angle_gamma   90.00
#
_symmetry.space_group_name_H-M   'P 1'
#
loop_
_entity.id
_entity.type
_entity.pdbx_description
1 polymer ?
#
loop_
_entity_poly.entity_id
_entity_poly.type
_entity_poly.pdbx_seq_one_letter_code
_entity_poly.pdbx_strand_id
1 'polypeptide(L)'
;VLNNKPPRWTPPPGSAVSFVRSDDIAVGRMGARHLRAQGRFRTFAFVPCDDRNFWSILRQRGFGLELAPHGIRPQIFHRRKADLGTWLRALPKPAAVMTACDLKARDVLEACRQVRLKVPIQVAILGVDNDEIVCHSTRPTLSSVQPGNVELGRRCAAELFRLTRGHATGKCITVPPVRVVERLSTHTIPPSGYLIEAALSHMRENLGKGLSVKGIARTLHVSESLLRLRFRTVLGKSVRDTLMDMRRERVKQLLAETDKTIRQIAQLTGFSSDCRLTHFFREREGLSPTDFRT
;
A
#
# COMPACT_ATOMS: atom_id res chain seq x y z
N VAL A 1 18.42 29.21 3.78
CA VAL A 1 17.24 28.50 3.31
C VAL A 1 16.86 27.45 4.35
N LEU A 2 15.75 27.60 5.03
CA LEU A 2 15.35 26.71 6.11
C LEU A 2 14.00 26.05 5.76
N ASN A 3 13.95 24.71 5.80
CA ASN A 3 12.73 23.97 5.60
C ASN A 3 11.79 24.00 6.83
N ASN A 4 12.33 24.28 8.01
CA ASN A 4 11.59 24.39 9.27
C ASN A 4 11.91 25.72 9.96
N LYS A 5 11.00 26.70 9.87
CA LYS A 5 11.08 27.88 10.72
C LYS A 5 10.63 27.48 12.13
N PRO A 6 11.49 27.55 13.16
CA PRO A 6 11.02 27.48 14.54
C PRO A 6 10.01 28.63 14.77
N PRO A 7 8.91 28.41 15.47
CA PRO A 7 7.84 29.40 15.64
C PRO A 7 8.31 30.73 16.21
N ARG A 8 9.47 30.77 16.86
CA ARG A 8 10.03 31.98 17.54
C ARG A 8 11.37 32.45 16.94
N TRP A 9 11.79 31.93 15.76
CA TRP A 9 13.03 32.37 15.16
C TRP A 9 12.81 33.67 14.35
N THR A 10 13.54 34.71 14.69
CA THR A 10 13.62 35.94 13.91
C THR A 10 15.00 36.09 13.30
N PRO A 11 15.10 36.47 12.01
CA PRO A 11 16.40 36.69 11.39
C PRO A 11 17.12 37.85 12.10
N PRO A 12 18.45 37.84 12.14
CA PRO A 12 19.23 38.96 12.62
C PRO A 12 18.85 40.26 11.86
N PRO A 13 18.87 41.45 12.51
CA PRO A 13 18.60 42.69 11.82
C PRO A 13 19.48 42.86 10.59
N GLY A 14 18.93 43.31 9.47
CA GLY A 14 19.65 43.52 8.22
C GLY A 14 19.95 42.25 7.40
N SER A 15 19.61 41.05 7.90
CA SER A 15 19.79 39.81 7.12
C SER A 15 18.61 39.52 6.21
N ALA A 16 18.90 39.23 4.95
CA ALA A 16 17.90 38.72 4.00
C ALA A 16 17.77 37.22 4.12
N VAL A 17 16.66 36.74 4.66
CA VAL A 17 16.39 35.31 4.83
C VAL A 17 15.18 34.90 4.03
N SER A 18 15.39 33.92 3.13
CA SER A 18 14.31 33.29 2.38
C SER A 18 13.97 31.93 2.96
N PHE A 19 12.69 31.61 3.02
CA PHE A 19 12.17 30.32 3.44
C PHE A 19 11.62 29.58 2.23
N VAL A 20 12.10 28.37 1.98
CA VAL A 20 11.52 27.44 0.99
C VAL A 20 11.09 26.20 1.74
N ARG A 21 9.81 25.87 1.71
CA ARG A 21 9.23 24.79 2.53
C ARG A 21 8.14 24.04 1.78
N SER A 22 7.89 22.82 2.21
CA SER A 22 6.71 22.06 1.79
C SER A 22 5.42 22.73 2.26
N ASP A 23 4.35 22.64 1.48
CA ASP A 23 2.99 22.97 1.91
C ASP A 23 2.41 21.81 2.71
N ASP A 24 2.77 21.72 3.99
CA ASP A 24 2.35 20.63 4.86
C ASP A 24 0.84 20.66 5.16
N ILE A 25 0.19 21.83 5.04
CA ILE A 25 -1.28 21.91 5.11
C ILE A 25 -1.89 21.24 3.89
N ALA A 26 -1.38 21.51 2.69
CA ALA A 26 -1.84 20.87 1.46
C ALA A 26 -1.57 19.37 1.47
N VAL A 27 -0.45 18.92 2.04
CA VAL A 27 -0.15 17.50 2.28
C VAL A 27 -1.24 16.84 3.13
N GLY A 28 -1.59 17.44 4.26
CA GLY A 28 -2.65 16.93 5.13
C GLY A 28 -4.02 16.87 4.43
N ARG A 29 -4.37 17.92 3.69
CA ARG A 29 -5.61 17.97 2.89
C ARG A 29 -5.64 16.90 1.82
N MET A 30 -4.56 16.72 1.06
CA MET A 30 -4.45 15.69 0.03
C MET A 30 -4.65 14.29 0.61
N GLY A 31 -4.04 13.99 1.75
CA GLY A 31 -4.20 12.71 2.43
C GLY A 31 -5.63 12.46 2.91
N ALA A 32 -6.28 13.48 3.49
CA ALA A 32 -7.68 13.38 3.92
C ALA A 32 -8.63 13.13 2.74
N ARG A 33 -8.43 13.84 1.64
CA ARG A 33 -9.22 13.71 0.41
C ARG A 33 -9.08 12.30 -0.18
N HIS A 34 -7.85 11.81 -0.25
CA HIS A 34 -7.58 10.44 -0.71
C HIS A 34 -8.31 9.40 0.16
N LEU A 35 -8.13 9.45 1.48
CA LEU A 35 -8.78 8.47 2.37
C LEU A 35 -10.31 8.52 2.28
N ARG A 36 -10.90 9.72 2.15
CA ARG A 36 -12.35 9.83 1.94
C ARG A 36 -12.82 9.18 0.63
N ALA A 37 -12.03 9.27 -0.42
CA ALA A 37 -12.35 8.67 -1.72
C ALA A 37 -12.25 7.13 -1.72
N GLN A 38 -11.46 6.53 -0.81
CA GLN A 38 -11.24 5.08 -0.75
C GLN A 38 -12.40 4.29 -0.13
N GLY A 39 -13.34 4.92 0.56
CA GLY A 39 -14.47 4.20 1.12
C GLY A 39 -15.19 4.90 2.27
N ARG A 40 -16.17 4.19 2.84
CA ARG A 40 -16.98 4.68 3.97
C ARG A 40 -16.31 4.27 5.29
N PHE A 41 -15.48 5.12 5.84
CA PHE A 41 -14.88 4.92 7.16
C PHE A 41 -15.78 5.48 8.27
N ARG A 42 -15.84 4.76 9.38
CA ARG A 42 -16.52 5.25 10.60
C ARG A 42 -15.66 6.24 11.37
N THR A 43 -14.34 6.12 11.23
CA THR A 43 -13.39 6.96 11.96
C THR A 43 -12.28 7.41 11.03
N PHE A 44 -11.94 8.69 11.10
CA PHE A 44 -10.72 9.25 10.56
C PHE A 44 -9.79 9.60 11.72
N ALA A 45 -8.52 9.23 11.59
CA ALA A 45 -7.57 9.40 12.66
C ALA A 45 -6.20 9.88 12.12
N PHE A 46 -5.43 10.54 12.97
CA PHE A 46 -4.10 11.02 12.63
C PHE A 46 -3.09 10.60 13.70
N VAL A 47 -1.94 10.08 13.26
CA VAL A 47 -0.82 9.73 14.13
C VAL A 47 0.32 10.71 13.88
N PRO A 48 0.54 11.67 14.80
CA PRO A 48 1.61 12.65 14.65
C PRO A 48 2.99 12.04 14.92
N CYS A 49 4.03 12.75 14.50
CA CYS A 49 5.37 12.59 15.06
C CYS A 49 5.45 13.30 16.42
N ASP A 50 6.66 13.53 16.91
CA ASP A 50 6.88 14.29 18.16
C ASP A 50 6.17 15.65 18.11
N ASP A 51 5.60 16.10 19.24
CA ASP A 51 4.84 17.34 19.40
C ASP A 51 5.65 18.62 19.02
N ARG A 52 6.98 18.48 18.90
CA ARG A 52 7.88 19.57 18.48
C ARG A 52 8.05 19.73 16.97
N ASN A 53 7.58 18.78 16.17
CA ASN A 53 7.73 18.82 14.72
C ASN A 53 6.65 19.67 14.06
N PHE A 54 6.98 20.90 13.72
CA PHE A 54 6.05 21.87 13.15
C PHE A 54 5.36 21.38 11.87
N TRP A 55 6.08 20.69 10.99
CA TRP A 55 5.51 20.08 9.79
C TRP A 55 4.44 19.02 10.12
N SER A 56 4.62 18.23 11.17
CA SER A 56 3.63 17.26 11.63
C SER A 56 2.33 17.93 12.10
N ILE A 57 2.46 19.05 12.83
CA ILE A 57 1.33 19.86 13.30
C ILE A 57 0.56 20.43 12.10
N LEU A 58 1.27 20.93 11.08
CA LEU A 58 0.65 21.49 9.88
C LEU A 58 -0.07 20.40 9.04
N ARG A 59 0.53 19.22 8.90
CA ARG A 59 -0.09 18.05 8.24
C ARG A 59 -1.37 17.66 8.97
N GLN A 60 -1.32 17.55 10.30
CA GLN A 60 -2.49 17.27 11.14
C GLN A 60 -3.59 18.33 10.96
N ARG A 61 -3.21 19.62 10.99
CA ARG A 61 -4.14 20.74 10.77
C ARG A 61 -4.79 20.65 9.40
N GLY A 62 -4.01 20.42 8.34
CA GLY A 62 -4.50 20.26 6.97
C GLY A 62 -5.49 19.09 6.85
N PHE A 63 -5.20 17.96 7.50
CA PHE A 63 -6.07 16.79 7.57
C PHE A 63 -7.42 17.14 8.20
N GLY A 64 -7.42 17.84 9.33
CA GLY A 64 -8.65 18.29 9.99
C GLY A 64 -9.44 19.30 9.17
N LEU A 65 -8.77 20.26 8.54
CA LEU A 65 -9.40 21.29 7.70
C LEU A 65 -10.13 20.71 6.48
N GLU A 66 -9.63 19.62 5.89
CA GLU A 66 -10.32 18.93 4.77
C GLU A 66 -11.52 18.12 5.24
N LEU A 67 -11.48 17.58 6.45
CA LEU A 67 -12.56 16.76 7.00
C LEU A 67 -13.71 17.57 7.60
N ALA A 68 -13.40 18.76 8.13
CA ALA A 68 -14.36 19.61 8.84
C ALA A 68 -15.63 19.96 8.05
N PRO A 69 -15.57 20.33 6.73
CA PRO A 69 -16.77 20.63 5.93
C PRO A 69 -17.74 19.43 5.80
N HIS A 70 -17.28 18.22 6.11
CA HIS A 70 -18.04 16.98 6.07
C HIS A 70 -18.56 16.54 7.45
N GLY A 71 -18.43 17.40 8.46
CA GLY A 71 -18.81 17.07 9.85
C GLY A 71 -17.89 16.07 10.53
N ILE A 72 -16.73 15.75 9.96
CA ILE A 72 -15.82 14.72 10.47
C ILE A 72 -14.74 15.37 11.36
N ARG A 73 -14.67 14.92 12.62
CA ARG A 73 -13.59 15.29 13.55
C ARG A 73 -12.61 14.13 13.68
N PRO A 74 -11.36 14.29 13.21
CA PRO A 74 -10.38 13.21 13.31
C PRO A 74 -9.95 12.95 14.76
N GLN A 75 -9.76 11.67 15.09
CA GLN A 75 -9.15 11.27 16.35
C GLN A 75 -7.62 11.39 16.24
N ILE A 76 -7.00 12.03 17.21
CA ILE A 76 -5.54 12.24 17.22
C ILE A 76 -4.91 11.29 18.24
N PHE A 77 -3.86 10.57 17.80
CA PHE A 77 -3.10 9.73 18.69
C PHE A 77 -2.22 10.57 19.63
N HIS A 78 -2.27 10.28 20.91
CA HIS A 78 -1.44 10.91 21.94
C HIS A 78 -0.66 9.84 22.71
N ARG A 79 0.64 9.73 22.45
CA ARG A 79 1.53 8.72 23.07
C ARG A 79 1.50 8.70 24.60
N ARG A 80 1.26 9.85 25.22
CA ARG A 80 1.17 9.98 26.69
C ARG A 80 -0.12 9.40 27.27
N LYS A 81 -1.16 9.15 26.42
CA LYS A 81 -2.48 8.73 26.89
C LYS A 81 -2.75 7.24 26.67
N ALA A 82 -2.11 6.62 25.69
CA ALA A 82 -2.33 5.22 25.35
C ALA A 82 -1.16 4.62 24.58
N ASP A 83 -1.03 3.29 24.67
CA ASP A 83 -0.24 2.51 23.73
C ASP A 83 -0.88 2.53 22.33
N LEU A 84 -0.06 2.53 21.28
CA LEU A 84 -0.53 2.67 19.90
C LEU A 84 -1.45 1.51 19.48
N GLY A 85 -1.11 0.27 19.83
CA GLY A 85 -1.91 -0.91 19.50
C GLY A 85 -3.28 -0.90 20.20
N THR A 86 -3.31 -0.55 21.47
CA THR A 86 -4.54 -0.41 22.27
C THR A 86 -5.43 0.69 21.69
N TRP A 87 -4.86 1.85 21.34
CA TRP A 87 -5.59 2.94 20.75
C TRP A 87 -6.17 2.55 19.37
N LEU A 88 -5.36 1.93 18.50
CA LEU A 88 -5.83 1.44 17.21
C LEU A 88 -6.97 0.44 17.35
N ARG A 89 -6.93 -0.44 18.35
CA ARG A 89 -8.00 -1.41 18.62
C ARG A 89 -9.31 -0.72 19.02
N ALA A 90 -9.22 0.34 19.81
CA ALA A 90 -10.38 1.10 20.32
C ALA A 90 -11.06 1.96 19.24
N LEU A 91 -10.40 2.32 18.14
CA LEU A 91 -11.03 3.09 17.06
C LEU A 91 -12.24 2.34 16.49
N PRO A 92 -13.42 3.00 16.27
CA PRO A 92 -14.52 2.40 15.53
C PRO A 92 -14.11 2.00 14.10
N LYS A 93 -14.46 0.78 13.66
CA LYS A 93 -14.06 0.22 12.37
C LYS A 93 -15.19 0.31 11.34
N PRO A 94 -14.85 0.43 10.04
CA PRO A 94 -13.52 0.61 9.46
C PRO A 94 -12.94 2.00 9.76
N ALA A 95 -11.64 2.09 10.00
CA ALA A 95 -10.94 3.34 10.31
C ALA A 95 -9.95 3.72 9.21
N ALA A 96 -9.82 5.02 8.94
CA ALA A 96 -8.81 5.60 8.07
C ALA A 96 -7.78 6.37 8.89
N VAL A 97 -6.53 5.96 8.85
CA VAL A 97 -5.44 6.53 9.64
C VAL A 97 -4.42 7.17 8.71
N MET A 98 -4.24 8.48 8.82
CA MET A 98 -3.10 9.17 8.23
C MET A 98 -2.00 9.35 9.28
N THR A 99 -0.77 9.18 8.86
CA THR A 99 0.40 9.41 9.72
C THR A 99 1.19 10.63 9.25
N ALA A 100 1.98 11.19 10.14
CA ALA A 100 2.77 12.36 9.82
C ALA A 100 3.91 12.07 8.82
N CYS A 101 4.44 10.83 8.78
CA CYS A 101 5.49 10.37 7.84
C CYS A 101 5.45 8.86 7.66
N ASP A 102 6.17 8.33 6.66
CA ASP A 102 6.21 6.90 6.34
C ASP A 102 6.80 6.05 7.46
N LEU A 103 7.80 6.54 8.19
CA LEU A 103 8.35 5.84 9.35
C LEU A 103 7.28 5.64 10.44
N LYS A 104 6.42 6.64 10.66
CA LYS A 104 5.28 6.51 11.58
C LYS A 104 4.21 5.55 11.04
N ALA A 105 4.00 5.52 9.74
CA ALA A 105 3.09 4.56 9.12
C ALA A 105 3.59 3.12 9.30
N ARG A 106 4.89 2.87 9.19
CA ARG A 106 5.50 1.57 9.49
C ARG A 106 5.23 1.15 10.96
N ASP A 107 5.40 2.07 11.91
CA ASP A 107 5.10 1.79 13.32
C ASP A 107 3.61 1.45 13.52
N VAL A 108 2.70 2.14 12.82
CA VAL A 108 1.24 1.86 12.86
C VAL A 108 0.92 0.50 12.23
N LEU A 109 1.54 0.16 11.10
CA LEU A 109 1.38 -1.16 10.46
C LEU A 109 1.84 -2.29 11.39
N GLU A 110 2.98 -2.12 12.03
CA GLU A 110 3.50 -3.11 12.97
C GLU A 110 2.60 -3.24 14.21
N ALA A 111 2.11 -2.14 14.76
CA ALA A 111 1.13 -2.16 15.85
C ALA A 111 -0.17 -2.88 15.43
N CYS A 112 -0.69 -2.63 14.20
CA CYS A 112 -1.84 -3.35 13.67
C CYS A 112 -1.58 -4.86 13.59
N ARG A 113 -0.38 -5.28 13.14
CA ARG A 113 0.03 -6.69 13.07
C ARG A 113 0.03 -7.34 14.45
N GLN A 114 0.63 -6.69 15.45
CA GLN A 114 0.71 -7.18 16.82
C GLN A 114 -0.67 -7.38 17.47
N VAL A 115 -1.61 -6.45 17.21
CA VAL A 115 -2.96 -6.53 17.73
C VAL A 115 -3.96 -7.23 16.77
N ARG A 116 -3.46 -7.86 15.70
CA ARG A 116 -4.21 -8.64 14.70
C ARG A 116 -5.31 -7.86 13.97
N LEU A 117 -5.10 -6.56 13.75
CA LEU A 117 -5.97 -5.75 12.91
C LEU A 117 -5.63 -5.92 11.43
N LYS A 118 -6.66 -6.06 10.60
CA LYS A 118 -6.51 -6.27 9.16
C LYS A 118 -6.39 -4.93 8.43
N VAL A 119 -5.25 -4.72 7.76
CA VAL A 119 -5.00 -3.57 6.89
C VAL A 119 -5.17 -4.02 5.44
N PRO A 120 -5.93 -3.32 4.60
CA PRO A 120 -6.68 -2.07 4.86
C PRO A 120 -8.11 -2.25 5.36
N ILE A 121 -8.61 -3.49 5.49
CA ILE A 121 -10.05 -3.79 5.68
C ILE A 121 -10.62 -3.16 6.96
N GLN A 122 -9.90 -3.30 8.06
CA GLN A 122 -10.32 -2.72 9.35
C GLN A 122 -9.68 -1.35 9.57
N VAL A 123 -8.44 -1.17 9.12
CA VAL A 123 -7.69 0.07 9.26
C VAL A 123 -6.94 0.35 7.95
N ALA A 124 -7.36 1.36 7.20
CA ALA A 124 -6.60 1.87 6.07
C ALA A 124 -5.52 2.83 6.59
N ILE A 125 -4.29 2.72 6.06
CA ILE A 125 -3.13 3.49 6.56
C ILE A 125 -2.48 4.25 5.42
N LEU A 126 -2.31 5.56 5.60
CA LEU A 126 -1.65 6.45 4.64
C LEU A 126 -0.45 7.13 5.29
N GLY A 127 0.73 6.99 4.67
CA GLY A 127 1.96 7.67 5.03
C GLY A 127 2.13 9.00 4.32
N VAL A 128 3.27 9.62 4.56
CA VAL A 128 3.78 10.81 3.85
C VAL A 128 5.27 10.65 3.68
N ASP A 129 5.80 11.14 2.59
CA ASP A 129 7.17 11.27 2.08
C ASP A 129 7.44 10.42 0.84
N ASN A 130 6.69 9.33 0.64
CA ASN A 130 6.86 8.34 -0.41
C ASN A 130 8.31 7.80 -0.47
N ASP A 131 8.85 7.47 0.71
CA ASP A 131 10.12 6.76 0.81
C ASP A 131 9.93 5.35 0.25
N GLU A 132 10.52 5.08 -0.91
CA GLU A 132 10.33 3.81 -1.61
C GLU A 132 10.81 2.61 -0.79
N ILE A 133 11.91 2.75 -0.04
CA ILE A 133 12.45 1.68 0.80
C ILE A 133 11.45 1.34 1.90
N VAL A 134 10.96 2.35 2.61
CA VAL A 134 9.97 2.16 3.68
C VAL A 134 8.67 1.62 3.10
N CYS A 135 8.15 2.24 2.04
CA CYS A 135 6.85 1.88 1.45
C CYS A 135 6.81 0.44 0.92
N HIS A 136 7.91 -0.06 0.34
CA HIS A 136 7.99 -1.41 -0.19
C HIS A 136 8.40 -2.46 0.84
N SER A 137 9.06 -2.08 1.94
CA SER A 137 9.45 -3.01 3.02
C SER A 137 8.29 -3.44 3.91
N THR A 138 7.17 -2.70 3.90
CA THR A 138 6.00 -3.00 4.74
C THR A 138 5.07 -4.07 4.14
N ARG A 139 4.27 -4.70 4.98
CA ARG A 139 3.21 -5.65 4.59
C ARG A 139 1.90 -5.30 5.31
N PRO A 140 0.86 -4.84 4.56
CA PRO A 140 0.84 -4.54 3.12
C PRO A 140 1.75 -3.36 2.75
N THR A 141 2.09 -3.22 1.45
CA THR A 141 2.88 -2.08 0.95
C THR A 141 2.16 -0.76 1.20
N LEU A 142 2.92 0.26 1.59
CA LEU A 142 2.39 1.52 2.14
C LEU A 142 2.04 2.53 1.05
N SER A 143 0.78 2.95 1.01
CA SER A 143 0.34 4.15 0.28
C SER A 143 0.86 5.40 0.96
N SER A 144 1.33 6.37 0.20
CA SER A 144 1.97 7.57 0.78
C SER A 144 1.71 8.81 -0.07
N VAL A 145 1.56 9.96 0.60
CA VAL A 145 1.54 11.27 -0.06
C VAL A 145 2.97 11.63 -0.45
N GLN A 146 3.18 11.94 -1.73
CA GLN A 146 4.47 12.37 -2.25
C GLN A 146 4.59 13.89 -2.16
N PRO A 147 5.45 14.44 -1.27
CA PRO A 147 5.77 15.87 -1.26
C PRO A 147 6.51 16.30 -2.53
N GLY A 148 6.50 17.60 -2.82
CA GLY A 148 7.20 18.17 -3.97
C GLY A 148 8.71 18.34 -3.74
N ASN A 149 9.42 17.33 -3.23
CA ASN A 149 10.82 17.46 -2.79
C ASN A 149 11.79 17.85 -3.91
N VAL A 150 11.57 17.39 -5.14
CA VAL A 150 12.40 17.76 -6.30
C VAL A 150 12.23 19.25 -6.62
N GLU A 151 10.98 19.73 -6.67
CA GLU A 151 10.69 21.15 -6.90
C GLU A 151 11.16 22.01 -5.72
N LEU A 152 11.04 21.50 -4.49
CA LEU A 152 11.59 22.16 -3.29
C LEU A 152 13.10 22.39 -3.48
N GLY A 153 13.85 21.36 -3.85
CA GLY A 153 15.30 21.47 -4.11
C GLY A 153 15.64 22.48 -5.19
N ARG A 154 14.91 22.46 -6.31
CA ARG A 154 15.06 23.45 -7.39
C ARG A 154 14.83 24.90 -6.90
N ARG A 155 13.74 25.11 -6.14
CA ARG A 155 13.43 26.44 -5.59
C ARG A 155 14.47 26.92 -4.58
N CYS A 156 14.97 25.99 -3.75
CA CYS A 156 16.08 26.29 -2.83
C CYS A 156 17.33 26.75 -3.56
N ALA A 157 17.75 26.00 -4.58
CA ALA A 157 18.93 26.34 -5.38
C ALA A 157 18.77 27.68 -6.12
N ALA A 158 17.61 27.89 -6.75
CA ALA A 158 17.33 29.15 -7.45
C ALA A 158 17.32 30.35 -6.49
N GLU A 159 16.74 30.21 -5.30
CA GLU A 159 16.71 31.31 -4.33
C GLU A 159 18.09 31.55 -3.72
N LEU A 160 18.89 30.50 -3.46
CA LEU A 160 20.28 30.66 -3.03
C LEU A 160 21.10 31.42 -4.07
N PHE A 161 20.98 31.09 -5.34
CA PHE A 161 21.67 31.76 -6.44
C PHE A 161 21.28 33.25 -6.55
N ARG A 162 20.02 33.59 -6.33
CA ARG A 162 19.57 34.99 -6.26
C ARG A 162 20.18 35.75 -5.09
N LEU A 163 20.22 35.12 -3.90
CA LEU A 163 20.80 35.71 -2.70
C LEU A 163 22.30 35.98 -2.86
N THR A 164 23.06 35.09 -3.53
CA THR A 164 24.50 35.28 -3.77
C THR A 164 24.79 36.42 -4.77
N ARG A 165 23.80 36.84 -5.57
CA ARG A 165 23.90 37.99 -6.48
C ARG A 165 23.36 39.30 -5.91
N GLY A 166 23.13 39.35 -4.61
CA GLY A 166 22.65 40.56 -3.94
C GLY A 166 21.15 40.88 -4.15
N HIS A 167 20.39 39.98 -4.79
CA HIS A 167 18.95 40.17 -5.00
C HIS A 167 18.14 39.70 -3.76
N ALA A 168 18.51 40.20 -2.63
CA ALA A 168 17.97 39.79 -1.34
C ALA A 168 16.59 40.39 -1.07
N THR A 169 15.55 39.64 -1.34
CA THR A 169 14.22 39.91 -0.75
C THR A 169 13.81 38.67 0.02
N GLY A 170 13.71 38.75 1.32
CA GLY A 170 13.28 37.61 2.16
C GLY A 170 11.93 37.06 1.69
N LYS A 171 11.94 35.94 0.94
CA LYS A 171 10.74 35.33 0.40
C LYS A 171 10.34 34.08 1.19
N CYS A 172 9.04 33.87 1.34
CA CYS A 172 8.51 32.60 1.81
C CYS A 172 7.88 31.85 0.62
N ILE A 173 8.56 30.81 0.14
CA ILE A 173 8.13 29.96 -0.98
C ILE A 173 7.59 28.67 -0.41
N THR A 174 6.36 28.31 -0.76
CA THR A 174 5.72 27.05 -0.38
C THR A 174 5.58 26.16 -1.60
N VAL A 175 5.93 24.89 -1.47
CA VAL A 175 5.86 23.89 -2.56
C VAL A 175 4.77 22.87 -2.24
N PRO A 176 3.75 22.74 -3.10
CA PRO A 176 2.65 21.81 -2.86
C PRO A 176 3.09 20.34 -3.02
N PRO A 177 2.33 19.40 -2.44
CA PRO A 177 2.50 17.97 -2.70
C PRO A 177 2.16 17.65 -4.17
N VAL A 178 2.75 16.54 -4.67
CA VAL A 178 2.59 16.11 -6.07
C VAL A 178 1.34 15.26 -6.24
N ARG A 179 1.24 14.16 -5.47
CA ARG A 179 0.15 13.17 -5.56
C ARG A 179 0.16 12.23 -4.37
N VAL A 180 -0.86 11.40 -4.27
CA VAL A 180 -0.80 10.17 -3.46
C VAL A 180 -0.30 9.03 -4.36
N VAL A 181 0.72 8.33 -3.90
CA VAL A 181 1.16 7.07 -4.51
C VAL A 181 0.41 5.94 -3.81
N GLU A 182 -0.57 5.42 -4.51
CA GLU A 182 -1.45 4.39 -3.97
C GLU A 182 -0.75 3.03 -3.97
N ARG A 183 -0.87 2.32 -2.85
CA ARG A 183 -0.44 0.94 -2.65
C ARG A 183 -1.52 0.22 -1.83
N LEU A 184 -1.16 -0.91 -1.22
CA LEU A 184 -2.14 -1.80 -0.59
C LEU A 184 -2.72 -1.31 0.73
N SER A 185 -2.01 -0.46 1.46
CA SER A 185 -2.42 -0.08 2.82
C SER A 185 -3.66 0.82 2.87
N THR A 186 -4.09 1.41 1.74
CA THR A 186 -5.34 2.18 1.64
C THR A 186 -6.37 1.57 0.69
N HIS A 187 -5.97 0.64 -0.18
CA HIS A 187 -6.89 0.02 -1.11
C HIS A 187 -7.80 -0.99 -0.41
N THR A 188 -9.06 -0.61 -0.17
CA THR A 188 -10.11 -1.54 0.27
C THR A 188 -10.44 -2.59 -0.79
N ILE A 189 -10.16 -2.28 -2.06
CA ILE A 189 -10.18 -3.19 -3.19
C ILE A 189 -8.78 -3.14 -3.82
N PRO A 190 -7.98 -4.22 -3.76
CA PRO A 190 -6.64 -4.23 -4.35
C PRO A 190 -6.67 -3.81 -5.83
N PRO A 191 -5.68 -3.03 -6.33
CA PRO A 191 -5.54 -2.78 -7.76
C PRO A 191 -5.62 -4.08 -8.55
N SER A 192 -6.23 -4.05 -9.73
CA SER A 192 -6.50 -5.26 -10.52
C SER A 192 -5.25 -6.13 -10.72
N GLY A 193 -4.12 -5.49 -11.02
CA GLY A 193 -2.84 -6.19 -11.23
C GLY A 193 -2.31 -6.86 -9.97
N TYR A 194 -2.36 -6.17 -8.82
CA TYR A 194 -1.87 -6.74 -7.57
C TYR A 194 -2.71 -7.93 -7.07
N LEU A 195 -4.04 -7.81 -7.15
CA LEU A 195 -4.92 -8.92 -6.76
C LEU A 195 -4.63 -10.16 -7.60
N ILE A 196 -4.41 -9.96 -8.89
CA ILE A 196 -4.05 -11.04 -9.80
C ILE A 196 -2.68 -11.63 -9.44
N GLU A 197 -1.68 -10.79 -9.20
CA GLU A 197 -0.33 -11.24 -8.85
C GLU A 197 -0.31 -12.00 -7.52
N ALA A 198 -0.98 -11.48 -6.50
CA ALA A 198 -1.14 -12.18 -5.22
C ALA A 198 -1.89 -13.50 -5.37
N ALA A 199 -2.92 -13.56 -6.21
CA ALA A 199 -3.64 -14.80 -6.50
C ALA A 199 -2.75 -15.81 -7.23
N LEU A 200 -2.00 -15.38 -8.23
CA LEU A 200 -1.07 -16.23 -8.97
C LEU A 200 0.06 -16.75 -8.07
N SER A 201 0.63 -15.92 -7.20
CA SER A 201 1.64 -16.36 -6.22
C SER A 201 1.07 -17.41 -5.27
N HIS A 202 -0.09 -17.12 -4.67
CA HIS A 202 -0.78 -18.08 -3.80
C HIS A 202 -1.09 -19.41 -4.50
N MET A 203 -1.50 -19.37 -5.77
CA MET A 203 -1.74 -20.55 -6.57
C MET A 203 -0.45 -21.34 -6.79
N ARG A 204 0.67 -20.70 -7.17
CA ARG A 204 1.98 -21.36 -7.38
C ARG A 204 2.45 -22.09 -6.13
N GLU A 205 2.39 -21.42 -4.99
CA GLU A 205 2.87 -21.95 -3.70
C GLU A 205 2.02 -23.13 -3.18
N ASN A 206 0.77 -23.24 -3.64
CA ASN A 206 -0.19 -24.20 -3.11
C ASN A 206 -0.82 -25.13 -4.17
N LEU A 207 -0.20 -25.30 -5.35
CA LEU A 207 -0.75 -26.07 -6.46
C LEU A 207 -1.19 -27.48 -6.06
N GLY A 208 -0.44 -28.16 -5.18
CA GLY A 208 -0.73 -29.51 -4.68
C GLY A 208 -1.83 -29.58 -3.62
N LYS A 209 -2.28 -28.44 -3.07
CA LYS A 209 -3.23 -28.39 -1.96
C LYS A 209 -4.62 -28.04 -2.47
N GLY A 210 -5.41 -28.94 -2.96
CA GLY A 210 -6.87 -28.83 -3.25
C GLY A 210 -7.46 -27.39 -3.35
N LEU A 211 -6.81 -26.48 -4.09
CA LEU A 211 -7.19 -25.07 -4.19
C LEU A 211 -8.58 -24.92 -4.82
N SER A 212 -9.43 -24.13 -4.17
CA SER A 212 -10.72 -23.71 -4.69
C SER A 212 -10.77 -22.18 -4.85
N VAL A 213 -11.59 -21.69 -5.77
CA VAL A 213 -11.81 -20.23 -5.96
C VAL A 213 -12.21 -19.57 -4.65
N LYS A 214 -13.09 -20.23 -3.88
CA LYS A 214 -13.51 -19.77 -2.55
C LYS A 214 -12.36 -19.71 -1.56
N GLY A 215 -11.46 -20.70 -1.58
CA GLY A 215 -10.26 -20.73 -0.72
C GLY A 215 -9.31 -19.59 -1.05
N ILE A 216 -9.01 -19.38 -2.35
CA ILE A 216 -8.15 -18.28 -2.82
C ILE A 216 -8.74 -16.92 -2.43
N ALA A 217 -10.03 -16.70 -2.70
CA ALA A 217 -10.72 -15.46 -2.35
C ALA A 217 -10.67 -15.18 -0.83
N ARG A 218 -10.85 -16.22 0.00
CA ARG A 218 -10.75 -16.11 1.47
C ARG A 218 -9.35 -15.73 1.92
N THR A 219 -8.32 -16.34 1.36
CA THR A 219 -6.91 -16.03 1.69
C THR A 219 -6.55 -14.61 1.31
N LEU A 220 -7.06 -14.10 0.18
CA LEU A 220 -6.82 -12.75 -0.30
C LEU A 220 -7.79 -11.72 0.29
N HIS A 221 -8.71 -12.15 1.17
CA HIS A 221 -9.71 -11.29 1.81
C HIS A 221 -10.59 -10.50 0.83
N VAL A 222 -10.96 -11.12 -0.29
CA VAL A 222 -11.87 -10.55 -1.30
C VAL A 222 -13.09 -11.47 -1.51
N SER A 223 -14.15 -10.94 -2.14
CA SER A 223 -15.27 -11.78 -2.58
C SER A 223 -14.88 -12.62 -3.80
N GLU A 224 -15.50 -13.81 -3.95
CA GLU A 224 -15.33 -14.65 -5.15
C GLU A 224 -15.73 -13.91 -6.42
N SER A 225 -16.79 -13.11 -6.36
CA SER A 225 -17.29 -12.33 -7.49
C SER A 225 -16.24 -11.30 -7.96
N LEU A 226 -15.60 -10.60 -7.02
CA LEU A 226 -14.53 -9.65 -7.34
C LEU A 226 -13.32 -10.37 -7.94
N LEU A 227 -12.89 -11.50 -7.36
CA LEU A 227 -11.77 -12.27 -7.88
C LEU A 227 -12.05 -12.76 -9.31
N ARG A 228 -13.24 -13.32 -9.58
CA ARG A 228 -13.66 -13.77 -10.92
C ARG A 228 -13.70 -12.61 -11.93
N LEU A 229 -14.26 -11.47 -11.53
CA LEU A 229 -14.32 -10.27 -12.36
C LEU A 229 -12.91 -9.82 -12.76
N ARG A 230 -11.99 -9.73 -11.79
CA ARG A 230 -10.62 -9.26 -12.03
C ARG A 230 -9.82 -10.20 -12.92
N PHE A 231 -9.95 -11.52 -12.74
CA PHE A 231 -9.31 -12.50 -13.62
C PHE A 231 -9.79 -12.36 -15.07
N ARG A 232 -11.10 -12.22 -15.29
CA ARG A 232 -11.63 -11.99 -16.63
C ARG A 232 -11.18 -10.68 -17.24
N THR A 233 -11.16 -9.59 -16.45
CA THR A 233 -10.83 -8.25 -16.96
C THR A 233 -9.33 -8.11 -17.27
N VAL A 234 -8.44 -8.71 -16.46
CA VAL A 234 -6.98 -8.53 -16.58
C VAL A 234 -6.33 -9.63 -17.41
N LEU A 235 -6.73 -10.89 -17.21
CA LEU A 235 -6.13 -12.06 -17.89
C LEU A 235 -6.96 -12.62 -19.03
N GLY A 236 -8.19 -12.14 -19.22
CA GLY A 236 -9.12 -12.71 -20.20
C GLY A 236 -9.60 -14.14 -19.90
N LYS A 237 -9.17 -14.71 -18.76
CA LYS A 237 -9.40 -16.11 -18.36
C LYS A 237 -10.14 -16.21 -17.02
N SER A 238 -10.80 -17.34 -16.76
CA SER A 238 -11.35 -17.59 -15.44
C SER A 238 -10.25 -17.99 -14.44
N VAL A 239 -10.53 -17.79 -13.13
CA VAL A 239 -9.66 -18.26 -12.04
C VAL A 239 -9.34 -19.74 -12.15
N ARG A 240 -10.37 -20.54 -12.52
CA ARG A 240 -10.25 -22.00 -12.67
C ARG A 240 -9.36 -22.37 -13.85
N ASP A 241 -9.56 -21.74 -15.02
CA ASP A 241 -8.75 -22.01 -16.20
C ASP A 241 -7.29 -21.67 -15.97
N THR A 242 -7.03 -20.52 -15.32
CA THR A 242 -5.67 -20.11 -14.94
C THR A 242 -5.02 -21.13 -14.02
N LEU A 243 -5.75 -21.65 -13.02
CA LEU A 243 -5.22 -22.68 -12.10
C LEU A 243 -4.93 -23.98 -12.85
N MET A 244 -5.79 -24.38 -13.80
CA MET A 244 -5.59 -25.59 -14.60
C MET A 244 -4.41 -25.43 -15.57
N ASP A 245 -4.22 -24.25 -16.18
CA ASP A 245 -3.03 -23.95 -16.99
C ASP A 245 -1.75 -24.07 -16.16
N MET A 246 -1.72 -23.52 -14.95
CA MET A 246 -0.56 -23.62 -14.06
C MET A 246 -0.27 -25.07 -13.64
N ARG A 247 -1.30 -25.86 -13.35
CA ARG A 247 -1.15 -27.30 -13.07
C ARG A 247 -0.58 -28.04 -14.26
N ARG A 248 -1.06 -27.73 -15.47
CA ARG A 248 -0.57 -28.32 -16.71
C ARG A 248 0.93 -28.07 -16.91
N GLU A 249 1.36 -26.82 -16.79
CA GLU A 249 2.78 -26.47 -16.94
C GLU A 249 3.65 -27.16 -15.87
N ARG A 250 3.16 -27.25 -14.63
CA ARG A 250 3.89 -27.96 -13.58
C ARG A 250 3.98 -29.46 -13.81
N VAL A 251 2.93 -30.10 -14.38
CA VAL A 251 2.95 -31.51 -14.80
C VAL A 251 4.01 -31.70 -15.86
N LYS A 252 4.04 -30.87 -16.92
CA LYS A 252 5.05 -30.96 -18.00
C LYS A 252 6.47 -30.85 -17.43
N GLN A 253 6.68 -29.88 -16.54
CA GLN A 253 7.98 -29.70 -15.90
C GLN A 253 8.39 -30.95 -15.10
N LEU A 254 7.50 -31.50 -14.27
CA LEU A 254 7.80 -32.71 -13.49
C LEU A 254 8.01 -33.95 -14.32
N LEU A 255 7.31 -34.10 -15.46
CA LEU A 255 7.51 -35.15 -16.40
C LEU A 255 8.88 -35.08 -17.08
N ALA A 256 9.35 -33.91 -17.44
CA ALA A 256 10.63 -33.67 -18.11
C ALA A 256 11.83 -33.72 -17.16
N GLU A 257 11.67 -33.25 -15.92
CA GLU A 257 12.80 -33.03 -14.99
C GLU A 257 12.95 -34.13 -13.93
N THR A 258 11.98 -35.07 -13.81
CA THR A 258 11.97 -36.05 -12.71
C THR A 258 11.45 -37.45 -13.14
N ASP A 259 11.92 -38.48 -12.46
CA ASP A 259 11.44 -39.89 -12.61
C ASP A 259 10.20 -40.20 -11.75
N LYS A 260 9.48 -39.18 -11.26
CA LYS A 260 8.30 -39.38 -10.41
C LYS A 260 7.20 -40.12 -11.15
N THR A 261 6.53 -41.03 -10.46
CA THR A 261 5.35 -41.71 -11.01
C THR A 261 4.22 -40.75 -11.30
N ILE A 262 3.33 -41.08 -12.25
CA ILE A 262 2.15 -40.27 -12.58
C ILE A 262 1.29 -40.00 -11.34
N ARG A 263 1.19 -41.00 -10.45
CA ARG A 263 0.48 -40.85 -9.15
C ARG A 263 1.13 -39.80 -8.24
N GLN A 264 2.46 -39.80 -8.14
CA GLN A 264 3.17 -38.76 -7.37
C GLN A 264 3.01 -37.38 -7.98
N ILE A 265 3.08 -37.25 -9.31
CA ILE A 265 2.85 -36.00 -10.02
C ILE A 265 1.42 -35.52 -9.81
N ALA A 266 0.42 -36.37 -9.82
CA ALA A 266 -0.96 -36.02 -9.53
C ALA A 266 -1.10 -35.39 -8.14
N GLN A 267 -0.50 -35.98 -7.12
CA GLN A 267 -0.49 -35.48 -5.76
C GLN A 267 0.20 -34.10 -5.67
N LEU A 268 1.37 -33.94 -6.27
CA LEU A 268 2.16 -32.69 -6.25
C LEU A 268 1.48 -31.55 -7.01
N THR A 269 0.61 -31.85 -7.95
CA THR A 269 -0.08 -30.88 -8.80
C THR A 269 -1.55 -30.68 -8.43
N GLY A 270 -2.03 -31.39 -7.39
CA GLY A 270 -3.37 -31.22 -6.82
C GLY A 270 -4.48 -31.86 -7.63
N PHE A 271 -4.19 -32.92 -8.41
CA PHE A 271 -5.20 -33.79 -8.97
C PHE A 271 -5.58 -34.86 -7.95
N SER A 272 -6.87 -35.21 -7.91
CA SER A 272 -7.40 -36.16 -6.93
C SER A 272 -7.00 -37.63 -7.26
N SER A 273 -6.57 -37.92 -8.50
CA SER A 273 -6.06 -39.24 -8.93
C SER A 273 -5.19 -39.09 -10.18
N ASP A 274 -4.36 -40.11 -10.43
CA ASP A 274 -3.58 -40.27 -11.66
C ASP A 274 -4.48 -40.39 -12.91
N CYS A 275 -5.62 -41.07 -12.80
CA CYS A 275 -6.62 -41.15 -13.89
C CYS A 275 -7.13 -39.77 -14.30
N ARG A 276 -7.44 -38.89 -13.32
CA ARG A 276 -7.89 -37.52 -13.60
C ARG A 276 -6.79 -36.67 -14.23
N LEU A 277 -5.55 -36.80 -13.76
CA LEU A 277 -4.41 -36.16 -14.39
C LEU A 277 -4.22 -36.62 -15.81
N THR A 278 -4.23 -37.94 -16.05
CA THR A 278 -4.04 -38.53 -17.39
C THR A 278 -5.11 -38.06 -18.37
N HIS A 279 -6.39 -38.11 -17.97
CA HIS A 279 -7.49 -37.61 -18.78
C HIS A 279 -7.34 -36.11 -19.12
N PHE A 280 -7.10 -35.30 -18.12
CA PHE A 280 -6.90 -33.86 -18.31
C PHE A 280 -5.71 -33.54 -19.21
N PHE A 281 -4.60 -34.24 -19.02
CA PHE A 281 -3.38 -34.00 -19.79
C PHE A 281 -3.56 -34.40 -21.26
N ARG A 282 -4.19 -35.57 -21.51
CA ARG A 282 -4.50 -36.02 -22.87
C ARG A 282 -5.48 -35.07 -23.59
N GLU A 283 -6.48 -34.56 -22.88
CA GLU A 283 -7.43 -33.60 -23.44
C GLU A 283 -6.75 -32.28 -23.88
N ARG A 284 -5.71 -31.85 -23.17
CA ARG A 284 -5.03 -30.57 -23.40
C ARG A 284 -3.78 -30.65 -24.29
N GLU A 285 -3.04 -31.74 -24.26
CA GLU A 285 -1.77 -31.90 -24.96
C GLU A 285 -1.88 -32.92 -26.14
N GLY A 286 -2.98 -33.68 -26.25
CA GLY A 286 -3.17 -34.69 -27.27
C GLY A 286 -2.45 -36.04 -27.01
N LEU A 287 -1.57 -36.06 -25.99
CA LEU A 287 -0.72 -37.21 -25.63
C LEU A 287 -0.97 -37.61 -24.16
N SER A 288 -0.73 -38.89 -23.83
CA SER A 288 -0.74 -39.25 -22.41
C SER A 288 0.51 -38.74 -21.69
N PRO A 289 0.48 -38.58 -20.34
CA PRO A 289 1.66 -38.18 -19.57
C PRO A 289 2.85 -39.13 -19.75
N THR A 290 2.58 -40.43 -19.99
CA THR A 290 3.60 -41.44 -20.21
C THR A 290 4.27 -41.23 -21.58
N ASP A 291 3.48 -41.02 -22.63
CA ASP A 291 3.98 -40.78 -24.00
C ASP A 291 4.74 -39.42 -24.08
N PHE A 292 4.37 -38.45 -23.26
CA PHE A 292 5.05 -37.16 -23.19
C PHE A 292 6.43 -37.24 -22.51
N ARG A 293 6.65 -38.19 -21.61
CA ARG A 293 7.94 -38.41 -20.92
C ARG A 293 8.99 -39.07 -21.82
N THR A 294 8.57 -39.89 -22.78
CA THR A 294 9.44 -40.53 -23.76
C THR A 294 9.90 -39.54 -24.83
#